data_434d927a131eb7f721c441ce0a627b00
#
_entry.id   434d927a131eb7f721c441ce0a627b00
#
_cell.length_a   1.000
_cell.length_b   1.000
_cell.length_c   1.000
_cell.angle_alpha   90.00
_cell.angle_beta   90.00
_cell.angle_gamma   90.00
#
_symmetry.space_group_name_H-M   'P 1'
#
loop_
_entity.id
_entity.type
_entity.pdbx_description
1 polymer ?
#
loop_
_entity_poly.entity_id
_entity_poly.type
_entity_poly.pdbx_seq_one_letter_code
_entity_poly.pdbx_strand_id
1 'polypeptide(L)'
;MNVRGDKKDFLPIYENLPKGPIKNVVDEVIQSLKNDSIVGEHVKHEQIPDYYKQRHNVQVLYRVALPQRWRLTYTFQTFVKGEKPKVLMLELMDHDRYNKRFGYFKKKSG
;
A
#
# COMPACT_ATOMS: atom_id res chain seq x y z
N MET A 1 -6.66 -12.55 7.48
CA MET A 1 -7.17 -12.24 6.12
C MET A 1 -6.21 -12.79 5.08
N ASN A 2 -6.72 -13.03 3.89
CA ASN A 2 -5.89 -13.38 2.75
C ASN A 2 -5.19 -12.13 2.24
N VAL A 3 -3.88 -12.20 2.00
CA VAL A 3 -3.08 -11.06 1.55
C VAL A 3 -2.45 -11.37 0.21
N ARG A 4 -2.68 -10.50 -0.78
CA ARG A 4 -2.12 -10.63 -2.11
C ARG A 4 -1.39 -9.35 -2.48
N GLY A 5 -0.56 -9.40 -3.51
CA GLY A 5 0.19 -8.25 -3.96
C GLY A 5 -0.08 -7.92 -5.41
N ASP A 6 -0.11 -6.62 -5.71
CA ASP A 6 -0.22 -6.14 -7.08
C ASP A 6 1.00 -6.61 -7.88
N LYS A 7 0.74 -7.13 -9.07
CA LYS A 7 1.79 -7.74 -9.89
C LYS A 7 2.75 -6.73 -10.52
N LYS A 8 2.37 -5.47 -10.56
CA LYS A 8 3.17 -4.43 -11.19
C LYS A 8 3.91 -3.58 -10.16
N ASP A 9 3.20 -3.14 -9.13
CA ASP A 9 3.71 -2.10 -8.25
C ASP A 9 4.10 -2.62 -6.86
N PHE A 10 3.78 -3.85 -6.54
CA PHE A 10 4.17 -4.42 -5.25
C PHE A 10 5.09 -5.62 -5.40
N LEU A 11 4.64 -6.70 -6.04
CA LEU A 11 5.38 -7.95 -6.03
C LEU A 11 6.80 -7.84 -6.59
N PRO A 12 7.02 -7.19 -7.76
CA PRO A 12 8.40 -7.11 -8.28
C PRO A 12 9.32 -6.32 -7.37
N ILE A 13 8.82 -5.26 -6.74
CA ILE A 13 9.61 -4.44 -5.84
C ILE A 13 9.93 -5.25 -4.58
N TYR A 14 8.91 -5.89 -4.01
CA TYR A 14 9.08 -6.69 -2.80
C TYR A 14 10.08 -7.84 -3.01
N GLU A 15 9.97 -8.54 -4.14
CA GLU A 15 10.83 -9.67 -4.44
C GLU A 15 12.28 -9.26 -4.64
N ASN A 16 12.53 -8.02 -5.01
CA ASN A 16 13.87 -7.50 -5.24
C ASN A 16 14.43 -6.74 -4.04
N LEU A 17 13.68 -6.62 -2.95
CA LEU A 17 14.20 -5.97 -1.75
C LEU A 17 15.31 -6.82 -1.13
N PRO A 18 16.45 -6.20 -0.81
CA PRO A 18 17.47 -6.92 -0.05
C PRO A 18 16.99 -7.17 1.37
N LYS A 19 17.58 -8.14 2.04
CA LYS A 19 17.32 -8.35 3.46
C LYS A 19 17.71 -7.08 4.20
N GLY A 20 16.85 -6.66 5.13
CA GLY A 20 17.11 -5.46 5.89
C GLY A 20 15.85 -4.85 6.47
N PRO A 21 15.97 -3.62 7.00
CA PRO A 21 14.88 -3.01 7.76
C PRO A 21 13.58 -2.84 6.97
N ILE A 22 13.67 -2.43 5.70
CA ILE A 22 12.47 -2.21 4.90
C ILE A 22 11.71 -3.52 4.72
N LYS A 23 12.42 -4.58 4.28
CA LYS A 23 11.80 -5.88 4.07
C LYS A 23 11.23 -6.44 5.36
N ASN A 24 11.94 -6.27 6.47
CA ASN A 24 11.49 -6.77 7.76
C ASN A 24 10.15 -6.14 8.16
N VAL A 25 10.00 -4.84 7.98
CA VAL A 25 8.75 -4.16 8.34
C VAL A 25 7.64 -4.55 7.39
N VAL A 26 7.93 -4.68 6.09
CA VAL A 26 6.91 -5.15 5.13
C VAL A 26 6.41 -6.54 5.54
N ASP A 27 7.33 -7.43 5.91
CA ASP A 27 6.95 -8.78 6.33
C ASP A 27 6.08 -8.76 7.59
N GLU A 28 6.40 -7.87 8.54
CA GLU A 28 5.59 -7.70 9.75
C GLU A 28 4.19 -7.20 9.42
N VAL A 29 4.08 -6.25 8.50
CA VAL A 29 2.79 -5.73 8.07
C VAL A 29 1.96 -6.84 7.45
N ILE A 30 2.55 -7.61 6.56
CA ILE A 30 1.86 -8.73 5.92
C ILE A 30 1.37 -9.71 6.98
N GLN A 31 2.21 -10.05 7.96
CA GLN A 31 1.84 -10.98 9.01
C GLN A 31 0.70 -10.44 9.87
N SER A 32 0.75 -9.15 10.20
CA SER A 32 -0.32 -8.50 10.96
C SER A 32 -1.64 -8.57 10.22
N LEU A 33 -1.64 -8.28 8.93
CA LEU A 33 -2.86 -8.33 8.11
C LEU A 33 -3.39 -9.75 8.00
N LYS A 34 -2.51 -10.74 7.88
CA LYS A 34 -2.93 -12.15 7.89
C LYS A 34 -3.63 -12.51 9.19
N ASN A 35 -3.25 -11.87 10.29
CA ASN A 35 -3.83 -12.09 11.61
C ASN A 35 -4.98 -11.13 11.90
N ASP A 36 -5.54 -10.50 10.87
CA ASP A 36 -6.68 -9.60 10.96
C ASP A 36 -6.39 -8.31 11.74
N SER A 37 -5.11 -7.93 11.86
CA SER A 37 -4.72 -6.68 12.51
C SER A 37 -4.45 -5.62 11.44
N ILE A 38 -5.24 -4.56 11.46
CA ILE A 38 -5.09 -3.45 10.53
C ILE A 38 -3.99 -2.53 11.07
N VAL A 39 -3.03 -2.20 10.20
CA VAL A 39 -1.91 -1.35 10.57
C VAL A 39 -1.80 -0.19 9.60
N GLY A 40 -1.18 0.90 10.07
CA GLY A 40 -0.95 2.06 9.23
C GLY A 40 -2.03 3.11 9.36
N GLU A 41 -1.94 4.08 8.48
CA GLU A 41 -2.79 5.26 8.50
C GLU A 41 -3.88 5.15 7.43
N HIS A 42 -5.12 5.40 7.83
CA HIS A 42 -6.25 5.48 6.88
C HIS A 42 -6.14 6.78 6.09
N VAL A 43 -6.12 6.68 4.78
CA VAL A 43 -6.05 7.84 3.90
C VAL A 43 -7.47 8.33 3.60
N LYS A 44 -7.70 9.63 3.74
CA LYS A 44 -9.01 10.21 3.44
C LYS A 44 -9.39 9.89 1.99
N HIS A 45 -10.67 9.62 1.77
CA HIS A 45 -11.16 9.21 0.46
C HIS A 45 -10.75 10.19 -0.64
N GLU A 46 -10.88 11.49 -0.37
CA GLU A 46 -10.55 12.51 -1.37
C GLU A 46 -9.05 12.62 -1.66
N GLN A 47 -8.22 12.00 -0.85
CA GLN A 47 -6.77 11.99 -1.05
C GLN A 47 -6.27 10.71 -1.71
N ILE A 48 -7.16 9.77 -2.03
CA ILE A 48 -6.77 8.54 -2.70
C ILE A 48 -6.36 8.87 -4.14
N PRO A 49 -5.14 8.52 -4.54
CA PRO A 49 -4.69 8.77 -5.91
C PRO A 49 -5.59 8.12 -6.95
N ASP A 50 -5.87 8.85 -8.03
CA ASP A 50 -6.70 8.33 -9.12
C ASP A 50 -6.12 7.06 -9.72
N TYR A 51 -4.81 6.94 -9.73
CA TYR A 51 -4.14 5.75 -10.24
C TYR A 51 -4.68 4.47 -9.60
N TYR A 52 -4.87 4.48 -8.29
CA TYR A 52 -5.40 3.30 -7.59
C TYR A 52 -6.87 3.09 -7.91
N LYS A 53 -7.64 4.19 -8.02
CA LYS A 53 -9.06 4.08 -8.35
C LYS A 53 -9.25 3.47 -9.74
N GLN A 54 -8.46 3.91 -10.69
CA GLN A 54 -8.57 3.43 -12.07
C GLN A 54 -8.09 1.99 -12.19
N ARG A 55 -7.05 1.64 -11.47
CA ARG A 55 -6.43 0.34 -11.63
C ARG A 55 -7.17 -0.76 -10.87
N HIS A 56 -7.68 -0.47 -9.69
CA HIS A 56 -8.28 -1.47 -8.80
C HIS A 56 -9.60 -1.04 -8.18
N ASN A 57 -10.17 0.07 -8.62
CA ASN A 57 -11.42 0.59 -8.06
C ASN A 57 -11.32 0.77 -6.54
N VAL A 58 -10.22 1.32 -6.07
CA VAL A 58 -9.94 1.46 -4.64
C VAL A 58 -10.87 2.48 -4.02
N GLN A 59 -11.59 2.08 -2.96
CA GLN A 59 -12.47 2.96 -2.21
C GLN A 59 -11.95 3.24 -0.81
N VAL A 60 -11.07 2.39 -0.31
CA VAL A 60 -10.46 2.49 1.01
C VAL A 60 -8.96 2.30 0.84
N LEU A 61 -8.17 3.17 1.42
CA LEU A 61 -6.72 3.10 1.27
C LEU A 61 -6.04 3.25 2.62
N TYR A 62 -5.07 2.40 2.88
CA TYR A 62 -4.18 2.51 4.03
C TYR A 62 -2.75 2.67 3.55
N ARG A 63 -1.97 3.43 4.30
CA ARG A 63 -0.54 3.58 4.01
C ARG A 63 0.27 3.35 5.28
N VAL A 64 1.44 2.76 5.11
CA VAL A 64 2.34 2.43 6.20
C VAL A 64 3.67 3.11 5.96
N ALA A 65 4.16 3.84 6.95
CA ALA A 65 5.50 4.42 6.91
C ALA A 65 6.53 3.32 7.18
N LEU A 66 7.51 3.23 6.31
CA LEU A 66 8.57 2.24 6.40
C LEU A 66 9.91 2.93 6.67
N PRO A 67 10.93 2.17 7.08
CA PRO A 67 12.26 2.74 7.24
C PRO A 67 12.76 3.43 5.97
N GLN A 68 13.65 4.40 6.11
CA GLN A 68 14.29 5.12 5.02
C GLN A 68 13.29 5.85 4.13
N ARG A 69 12.18 6.28 4.73
CA ARG A 69 11.14 7.09 4.05
C ARG A 69 10.42 6.33 2.93
N TRP A 70 10.45 5.02 2.95
CA TRP A 70 9.63 4.21 2.06
C TRP A 70 8.20 4.17 2.56
N ARG A 71 7.29 3.82 1.68
CA ARG A 71 5.86 3.71 2.00
C ARG A 71 5.27 2.49 1.34
N LEU A 72 4.30 1.92 2.03
CA LEU A 72 3.53 0.78 1.54
C LEU A 72 2.06 1.17 1.56
N THR A 73 1.34 0.86 0.49
CA THR A 73 -0.10 1.11 0.45
C THR A 73 -0.84 -0.19 0.23
N TYR A 74 -2.05 -0.28 0.79
CA TYR A 74 -2.89 -1.46 0.60
C TYR A 74 -4.35 -1.08 0.71
N THR A 75 -5.21 -1.97 0.20
CA THR A 75 -6.65 -1.81 0.24
C THR A 75 -7.31 -3.12 0.63
N PHE A 76 -8.58 -3.04 0.95
CA PHE A 76 -9.41 -4.23 1.21
C PHE A 76 -10.33 -4.44 0.03
N GLN A 77 -10.49 -5.70 -0.37
CA GLN A 77 -11.39 -6.10 -1.45
C GLN A 77 -12.35 -7.16 -0.92
N THR A 78 -13.64 -6.97 -1.16
CA THR A 78 -14.67 -7.93 -0.78
C THR A 78 -15.53 -8.19 -2.00
N PHE A 79 -15.49 -9.41 -2.51
CA PHE A 79 -16.21 -9.76 -3.73
C PHE A 79 -17.52 -10.49 -3.43
N VAL A 80 -17.63 -11.10 -2.27
CA VAL A 80 -18.82 -11.85 -1.87
C VAL A 80 -19.29 -11.31 -0.52
N LYS A 81 -20.55 -10.93 -0.46
CA LYS A 81 -21.16 -10.41 0.76
C LYS A 81 -21.07 -11.45 1.87
N GLY A 82 -20.61 -11.03 3.03
CA GLY A 82 -20.48 -11.91 4.20
C GLY A 82 -19.16 -12.60 4.35
N GLU A 83 -18.30 -12.53 3.34
CA GLU A 83 -16.95 -13.07 3.45
C GLU A 83 -16.00 -12.03 4.04
N LYS A 84 -14.94 -12.50 4.67
CA LYS A 84 -13.86 -11.62 5.11
C LYS A 84 -13.27 -10.88 3.92
N PRO A 85 -12.94 -9.61 4.08
CA PRO A 85 -12.23 -8.91 3.02
C PRO A 85 -10.86 -9.54 2.77
N LYS A 86 -10.41 -9.40 1.55
CA LYS A 86 -9.05 -9.77 1.16
C LYS A 86 -8.22 -8.50 1.09
N VAL A 87 -6.95 -8.61 1.42
CA VAL A 87 -6.03 -7.48 1.35
C VAL A 87 -5.28 -7.54 0.04
N LEU A 88 -5.23 -6.40 -0.65
CA LEU A 88 -4.37 -6.24 -1.82
C LEU A 88 -3.29 -5.21 -1.48
N MET A 89 -2.04 -5.66 -1.43
CA MET A 89 -0.90 -4.77 -1.29
C MET A 89 -0.72 -4.06 -2.63
N LEU A 90 -0.92 -2.75 -2.64
CA LEU A 90 -1.00 -2.00 -3.88
C LEU A 90 0.36 -1.58 -4.42
N GLU A 91 1.17 -0.99 -3.54
CA GLU A 91 2.41 -0.39 -4.01
C GLU A 91 3.43 -0.33 -2.89
N LEU A 92 4.69 -0.58 -3.25
CA LEU A 92 5.84 -0.45 -2.36
C LEU A 92 6.75 0.58 -3.01
N MET A 93 6.99 1.70 -2.32
CA MET A 93 7.56 2.89 -2.92
C MET A 93 8.66 3.49 -2.09
N ASP A 94 9.73 3.95 -2.75
CA ASP A 94 10.66 4.86 -2.11
C ASP A 94 10.01 6.24 -1.99
N HIS A 95 10.72 7.17 -1.36
CA HIS A 95 10.20 8.50 -1.07
C HIS A 95 9.81 9.26 -2.35
N ASP A 96 10.64 9.19 -3.38
CA ASP A 96 10.39 9.92 -4.62
C ASP A 96 9.13 9.41 -5.32
N ARG A 97 9.00 8.10 -5.41
CA ARG A 97 7.82 7.51 -6.03
C ARG A 97 6.56 7.83 -5.22
N TYR A 98 6.66 7.78 -3.89
CA TYR A 98 5.55 8.11 -3.02
C TYR A 98 5.07 9.54 -3.26
N ASN A 99 6.00 10.50 -3.32
CA ASN A 99 5.63 11.89 -3.56
C ASN A 99 4.95 12.06 -4.91
N LYS A 100 5.43 11.36 -5.93
CA LYS A 100 4.79 11.42 -7.26
C LYS A 100 3.41 10.81 -7.24
N ARG A 101 3.27 9.67 -6.59
CA ARG A 101 1.97 8.96 -6.54
C ARG A 101 0.90 9.79 -5.84
N PHE A 102 1.27 10.48 -4.76
CA PHE A 102 0.33 11.26 -3.96
C PHE A 102 0.33 12.75 -4.32
N GLY A 103 1.18 13.20 -5.24
CA GLY A 103 1.22 14.59 -5.66
C GLY A 103 1.83 15.53 -4.66
N TYR A 104 2.70 15.05 -3.79
CA TYR A 104 3.29 15.88 -2.72
C TYR A 104 4.56 16.60 -3.15
N PHE A 105 5.07 16.28 -4.33
CA PHE A 105 6.33 16.89 -4.74
C PHE A 105 6.15 18.28 -5.31
N LYS A 106 5.03 18.81 -5.47
CA LYS A 106 4.58 19.90 -6.14
C LYS A 106 5.17 21.07 -6.31
N LYS A 107 4.99 21.34 -6.73
CA LYS A 107 5.28 22.34 -6.98
C LYS A 107 5.04 23.42 -6.40
N LYS A 108 5.47 23.83 -6.34
CA LYS A 108 5.25 24.88 -5.88
C LYS A 108 4.81 25.77 -6.65
N SER A 109 4.19 25.88 -6.80
CA SER A 109 3.69 26.67 -7.56
C SER A 109 3.94 27.86 -7.44
N GLY A 110 4.33 28.02 -7.75
CA GLY A 110 4.72 29.27 -7.79
C GLY A 110 4.60 30.07 -7.25
#